data_4f6d4b75c1a4e63e517bf2a7a27916f6
#
_entry.id   4f6d4b75c1a4e63e517bf2a7a27916f6
#
_cell.length_a   1.000
_cell.length_b   1.000
_cell.length_c   1.000
_cell.angle_alpha   90.00
_cell.angle_beta   90.00
_cell.angle_gamma   90.00
#
_symmetry.space_group_name_H-M   'P 1'
#
loop_
_entity.id
_entity.type
_entity.pdbx_description
1 polymer ?
#
loop_
_entity_poly.entity_id
_entity_poly.type
_entity_poly.pdbx_seq_one_letter_code
_entity_poly.pdbx_strand_id
1 'polypeptide(L)'
;MGLTKNSTGNKLLVDDLSAEGDSDNVIVGLIGNPNVGKSSVFNNITGLHQHTGNWTGKTIESSVGRYEYDSMNFTLVDLPGTYSLSSYSEEEEVAIDFIKNSNFDVMTVVVDATSLERNLNLVLQILELTKNVVVCVNLMDEAKKNNIDIDLKKLEEILGVPVVGTIATKKKSLDLLKNKIYEKYCNKTEEVEKFENSENIVIEAEKIAKSVVHKKDVFSKSEKFDKILTSKKYGVPIMIAMLGMIFWITIVGANYPSRFLSMIFERLKEILENTCNVLSFPLFLKNMLINGVYQTVTWIISVMLPPMAIFFPLFTLMEDLGVLPRIAFNLDNFFRKAGTCGKQALTMCMGFGCNAAGVVGCRIMRSTRERLIAIVTNCFVPCNGRFPLLITISTIFFAGAIGGLTGSFVSTLIVLGVVTLGVVLTLVISKILSQTLLKGESHGFILELPPYRKPQIGIILVRSVFDRTLFVLGRALCTAIPAGVIIWILANVQIDGESMLAYIAYFFDPFARLMGLDGYILTAFIFGIPANEIVLPILLMMYMNNGVLVDISEYWKIGEILINNGWNILTATNVMIFTLLHFPCMTTLLTIKKETKSMKWVVISFFIPTVCGVVICMCTNFLYWIISCLW
;
A
#
# COMPACT_ATOMS: atom_id res chain seq x y z
N MET A 1 -6.64 -17.25 -1.52
CA MET A 1 -7.67 -18.17 -2.02
C MET A 1 -7.84 -17.93 -3.50
N GLY A 2 -7.64 -18.98 -4.33
CA GLY A 2 -7.74 -18.89 -5.77
C GLY A 2 -9.19 -18.67 -6.18
N LEU A 3 -9.40 -17.74 -7.09
CA LEU A 3 -10.65 -17.56 -7.81
C LEU A 3 -10.91 -18.85 -8.63
N THR A 4 -11.84 -19.67 -8.19
CA THR A 4 -12.34 -20.77 -9.00
C THR A 4 -13.24 -20.22 -10.10
N LYS A 5 -13.23 -20.87 -11.27
CA LYS A 5 -14.01 -20.50 -12.47
C LYS A 5 -15.53 -20.41 -12.28
N ASN A 6 -16.05 -20.78 -11.10
CA ASN A 6 -17.47 -20.74 -10.76
C ASN A 6 -17.94 -19.44 -10.07
N SER A 7 -17.05 -18.44 -9.89
CA SER A 7 -17.41 -17.12 -9.35
C SER A 7 -17.74 -16.07 -10.41
N THR A 8 -18.00 -16.47 -11.65
CA THR A 8 -18.51 -15.56 -12.69
C THR A 8 -20.02 -15.42 -12.56
N GLY A 9 -20.41 -14.50 -11.71
CA GLY A 9 -21.53 -13.59 -11.82
C GLY A 9 -22.88 -14.11 -12.28
N ASN A 10 -23.70 -14.56 -11.34
CA ASN A 10 -25.13 -14.31 -11.49
C ASN A 10 -25.37 -12.84 -11.09
N LYS A 11 -25.86 -12.04 -12.05
CA LYS A 11 -26.40 -10.70 -11.80
C LYS A 11 -27.63 -10.87 -10.92
N LEU A 12 -27.52 -10.55 -9.65
CA LEU A 12 -28.70 -10.41 -8.79
C LEU A 12 -29.38 -9.10 -9.17
N LEU A 13 -30.44 -9.19 -9.96
CA LEU A 13 -31.41 -8.12 -10.13
C LEU A 13 -32.20 -7.99 -8.84
N VAL A 14 -32.43 -6.78 -8.35
CA VAL A 14 -33.35 -6.53 -7.22
C VAL A 14 -34.74 -7.06 -7.56
N ASP A 15 -35.09 -7.11 -8.85
CA ASP A 15 -36.32 -7.69 -9.38
C ASP A 15 -36.38 -9.23 -9.23
N ASP A 16 -35.22 -9.94 -9.17
CA ASP A 16 -35.19 -11.39 -8.95
C ASP A 16 -35.46 -11.76 -7.46
N LEU A 17 -35.26 -10.82 -6.51
CA LEU A 17 -35.60 -11.01 -5.10
C LEU A 17 -37.12 -10.99 -4.85
N SER A 18 -37.86 -10.31 -5.74
CA SER A 18 -39.32 -10.23 -5.71
C SER A 18 -40.00 -11.26 -6.62
N ALA A 19 -39.27 -11.93 -7.52
CA ALA A 19 -39.82 -12.85 -8.53
C ALA A 19 -39.98 -14.33 -8.04
N GLU A 20 -39.32 -14.72 -6.95
CA GLU A 20 -39.64 -15.97 -6.27
C GLU A 20 -40.85 -15.72 -5.35
N GLY A 21 -42.06 -15.88 -5.91
CA GLY A 21 -43.36 -15.57 -5.32
C GLY A 21 -43.74 -16.40 -4.09
N ASP A 22 -42.93 -16.40 -3.03
CA ASP A 22 -43.29 -16.79 -1.69
C ASP A 22 -43.79 -15.54 -0.94
N SER A 23 -45.09 -15.47 -0.69
CA SER A 23 -45.78 -14.39 0.04
C SER A 23 -45.28 -14.16 1.47
N ASP A 24 -44.40 -15.00 1.98
CA ASP A 24 -43.91 -15.02 3.36
C ASP A 24 -42.41 -14.68 3.51
N ASN A 25 -41.80 -14.08 2.51
CA ASN A 25 -40.35 -13.75 2.57
C ASN A 25 -40.12 -12.27 2.93
N VAL A 26 -39.60 -12.01 4.14
CA VAL A 26 -39.34 -10.68 4.66
C VAL A 26 -37.95 -10.22 4.24
N ILE A 27 -37.84 -9.05 3.57
CA ILE A 27 -36.58 -8.49 3.11
C ILE A 27 -36.03 -7.52 4.15
N VAL A 28 -34.82 -7.82 4.67
CA VAL A 28 -34.12 -7.01 5.68
C VAL A 28 -32.84 -6.46 5.09
N GLY A 29 -32.71 -5.12 5.01
CA GLY A 29 -31.46 -4.46 4.64
C GLY A 29 -30.53 -4.33 5.85
N LEU A 30 -29.24 -4.68 5.69
CA LEU A 30 -28.21 -4.50 6.72
C LEU A 30 -27.22 -3.43 6.27
N ILE A 31 -27.17 -2.31 6.97
CA ILE A 31 -26.30 -1.17 6.67
C ILE A 31 -25.53 -0.74 7.92
N GLY A 32 -24.42 -0.03 7.74
CA GLY A 32 -23.63 0.52 8.86
C GLY A 32 -22.30 1.06 8.39
N ASN A 33 -21.61 1.78 9.26
CA ASN A 33 -20.28 2.32 8.96
C ASN A 33 -19.28 1.17 8.71
N PRO A 34 -18.21 1.40 7.94
CA PRO A 34 -17.12 0.43 7.84
C PRO A 34 -16.55 0.08 9.23
N ASN A 35 -16.18 -1.18 9.44
CA ASN A 35 -15.56 -1.72 10.66
C ASN A 35 -16.45 -1.81 11.91
N VAL A 36 -17.74 -1.56 11.86
CA VAL A 36 -18.68 -1.74 12.98
C VAL A 36 -19.02 -3.20 13.28
N GLY A 37 -18.43 -4.14 12.52
CA GLY A 37 -18.70 -5.57 12.66
C GLY A 37 -19.92 -6.06 11.89
N LYS A 38 -20.41 -5.31 10.89
CA LYS A 38 -21.55 -5.61 10.02
C LYS A 38 -21.47 -7.04 9.44
N SER A 39 -20.35 -7.38 8.76
CA SER A 39 -20.15 -8.72 8.19
C SER A 39 -20.11 -9.84 9.25
N SER A 40 -19.68 -9.54 10.47
CA SER A 40 -19.75 -10.51 11.57
C SER A 40 -21.19 -10.76 12.03
N VAL A 41 -22.02 -9.71 12.10
CA VAL A 41 -23.45 -9.81 12.40
C VAL A 41 -24.15 -10.61 11.29
N PHE A 42 -23.90 -10.26 10.03
CA PHE A 42 -24.45 -10.95 8.87
C PHE A 42 -24.12 -12.45 8.87
N ASN A 43 -22.83 -12.79 8.97
CA ASN A 43 -22.36 -14.18 8.90
C ASN A 43 -22.91 -15.05 10.06
N ASN A 44 -23.04 -14.48 11.26
CA ASN A 44 -23.53 -15.22 12.41
C ASN A 44 -25.08 -15.31 12.45
N ILE A 45 -25.80 -14.42 11.79
CA ILE A 45 -27.27 -14.51 11.63
C ILE A 45 -27.61 -15.54 10.56
N THR A 46 -26.90 -15.53 9.41
CA THR A 46 -27.19 -16.37 8.25
C THR A 46 -26.54 -17.76 8.28
N GLY A 47 -25.67 -18.03 9.27
CA GLY A 47 -24.95 -19.30 9.40
C GLY A 47 -23.97 -19.58 8.25
N LEU A 48 -23.37 -18.57 7.63
CA LEU A 48 -22.46 -18.66 6.45
C LEU A 48 -23.14 -19.16 5.16
N HIS A 49 -24.45 -19.23 5.10
CA HIS A 49 -25.19 -19.47 3.87
C HIS A 49 -25.30 -18.17 3.07
N GLN A 50 -24.27 -17.89 2.26
CA GLN A 50 -24.14 -16.66 1.49
C GLN A 50 -24.20 -16.93 -0.01
N HIS A 51 -24.97 -16.13 -0.73
CA HIS A 51 -24.83 -15.93 -2.17
C HIS A 51 -24.21 -14.54 -2.39
N THR A 52 -23.05 -14.49 -3.05
CA THR A 52 -22.41 -13.22 -3.43
C THR A 52 -22.82 -12.89 -4.85
N GLY A 53 -23.29 -11.66 -5.08
CA GLY A 53 -23.63 -11.13 -6.39
C GLY A 53 -23.13 -9.69 -6.54
N ASN A 54 -23.08 -9.19 -7.77
CA ASN A 54 -22.75 -7.80 -8.06
C ASN A 54 -24.03 -7.02 -8.36
N TRP A 55 -24.09 -5.77 -7.91
CA TRP A 55 -25.17 -4.84 -8.26
C TRP A 55 -25.19 -4.59 -9.75
N THR A 56 -26.39 -4.51 -10.32
CA THR A 56 -26.59 -4.30 -11.76
C THR A 56 -25.93 -3.00 -12.21
N GLY A 57 -24.93 -3.11 -13.11
CA GLY A 57 -24.19 -1.98 -13.66
C GLY A 57 -23.07 -1.41 -12.80
N LYS A 58 -22.82 -1.94 -11.58
CA LYS A 58 -21.74 -1.51 -10.68
C LYS A 58 -20.85 -2.68 -10.26
N THR A 59 -19.57 -2.42 -9.97
CA THR A 59 -18.57 -3.42 -9.56
C THR A 59 -18.60 -3.72 -8.06
N ILE A 60 -19.72 -3.48 -7.37
CA ILE A 60 -19.84 -3.60 -5.93
C ILE A 60 -20.46 -4.95 -5.60
N GLU A 61 -19.75 -5.74 -4.77
CA GLU A 61 -20.22 -7.03 -4.29
C GLU A 61 -21.22 -6.83 -3.13
N SER A 62 -22.39 -7.45 -3.22
CA SER A 62 -23.33 -7.58 -2.12
C SER A 62 -23.48 -9.06 -1.75
N SER A 63 -23.74 -9.32 -0.47
CA SER A 63 -24.01 -10.65 0.03
C SER A 63 -25.46 -10.75 0.45
N VAL A 64 -26.12 -11.81 0.02
CA VAL A 64 -27.51 -12.14 0.42
C VAL A 64 -27.48 -13.43 1.20
N GLY A 65 -28.14 -13.46 2.34
CA GLY A 65 -28.26 -14.63 3.20
C GLY A 65 -29.67 -14.81 3.71
N ARG A 66 -30.07 -16.03 3.99
CA ARG A 66 -31.41 -16.36 4.50
C ARG A 66 -31.32 -16.93 5.90
N TYR A 67 -32.30 -16.64 6.74
CA TYR A 67 -32.50 -17.26 8.03
C TYR A 67 -34.01 -17.40 8.32
N GLU A 68 -34.34 -18.39 9.12
CA GLU A 68 -35.72 -18.64 9.57
C GLU A 68 -35.89 -18.16 11.03
N TYR A 69 -36.98 -17.48 11.31
CA TYR A 69 -37.37 -17.06 12.65
C TYR A 69 -38.88 -17.03 12.77
N ASP A 70 -39.41 -17.69 13.81
CA ASP A 70 -40.84 -17.82 14.10
C ASP A 70 -41.71 -18.28 12.90
N SER A 71 -41.21 -19.31 12.18
CA SER A 71 -41.85 -19.91 10.99
C SER A 71 -41.92 -18.97 9.77
N MET A 72 -41.22 -17.83 9.78
CA MET A 72 -41.10 -16.93 8.65
C MET A 72 -39.67 -16.93 8.07
N ASN A 73 -39.59 -16.75 6.76
CA ASN A 73 -38.33 -16.68 6.04
C ASN A 73 -37.86 -15.23 5.93
N PHE A 74 -36.65 -14.94 6.39
CA PHE A 74 -36.02 -13.65 6.30
C PHE A 74 -34.83 -13.67 5.32
N THR A 75 -34.85 -12.76 4.36
CA THR A 75 -33.73 -12.53 3.45
C THR A 75 -32.96 -11.30 3.88
N LEU A 76 -31.72 -11.50 4.36
CA LEU A 76 -30.82 -10.44 4.80
C LEU A 76 -29.93 -10.02 3.65
N VAL A 77 -29.95 -8.73 3.29
CA VAL A 77 -29.16 -8.13 2.22
C VAL A 77 -28.06 -7.27 2.85
N ASP A 78 -26.78 -7.66 2.65
CA ASP A 78 -25.62 -6.92 3.17
C ASP A 78 -25.28 -5.76 2.24
N LEU A 79 -25.61 -4.53 2.65
CA LEU A 79 -25.31 -3.32 1.89
C LEU A 79 -23.84 -2.89 2.11
N PRO A 80 -23.21 -2.16 1.16
CA PRO A 80 -21.89 -1.62 1.34
C PRO A 80 -21.79 -0.74 2.59
N GLY A 81 -20.65 -0.80 3.29
CA GLY A 81 -20.41 0.06 4.45
C GLY A 81 -20.21 1.51 4.06
N THR A 82 -21.05 2.41 4.55
CA THR A 82 -20.99 3.84 4.23
C THR A 82 -20.90 4.69 5.51
N TYR A 83 -20.33 5.90 5.41
CA TYR A 83 -20.31 6.86 6.53
C TYR A 83 -21.44 7.88 6.45
N SER A 84 -21.99 8.08 5.26
CA SER A 84 -23.08 9.01 5.00
C SER A 84 -23.85 8.56 3.77
N LEU A 85 -25.04 9.14 3.57
CA LEU A 85 -25.87 8.97 2.38
C LEU A 85 -25.71 10.17 1.43
N SER A 86 -24.53 10.73 1.28
CA SER A 86 -24.26 11.96 0.49
C SER A 86 -23.79 11.68 -0.93
N SER A 87 -24.10 10.59 -1.58
CA SER A 87 -23.86 10.26 -3.02
C SER A 87 -22.46 10.61 -3.59
N TYR A 88 -21.39 10.59 -2.77
CA TYR A 88 -20.03 10.88 -3.20
C TYR A 88 -19.21 9.64 -3.64
N SER A 89 -19.71 8.44 -3.34
CA SER A 89 -19.07 7.18 -3.73
C SER A 89 -20.10 6.24 -4.39
N GLU A 90 -19.60 5.32 -5.24
CA GLU A 90 -20.45 4.28 -5.85
C GLU A 90 -21.14 3.41 -4.78
N GLU A 91 -20.46 3.19 -3.63
CA GLU A 91 -20.99 2.44 -2.48
C GLU A 91 -22.16 3.17 -1.81
N GLU A 92 -22.06 4.51 -1.67
CA GLU A 92 -23.12 5.34 -1.09
C GLU A 92 -24.33 5.42 -2.03
N GLU A 93 -24.11 5.53 -3.34
CA GLU A 93 -25.19 5.49 -4.33
C GLU A 93 -25.98 4.17 -4.28
N VAL A 94 -25.30 3.04 -4.15
CA VAL A 94 -25.96 1.71 -4.03
C VAL A 94 -26.84 1.65 -2.78
N ALA A 95 -26.34 2.14 -1.65
CA ALA A 95 -27.11 2.17 -0.40
C ALA A 95 -28.34 3.08 -0.51
N ILE A 96 -28.20 4.27 -1.14
CA ILE A 96 -29.32 5.19 -1.39
C ILE A 96 -30.34 4.58 -2.32
N ASP A 97 -29.90 3.98 -3.44
CA ASP A 97 -30.78 3.32 -4.40
C ASP A 97 -31.57 2.19 -3.75
N PHE A 98 -30.93 1.40 -2.90
CA PHE A 98 -31.63 0.34 -2.15
C PHE A 98 -32.70 0.91 -1.21
N ILE A 99 -32.36 1.96 -0.44
CA ILE A 99 -33.29 2.57 0.51
C ILE A 99 -34.48 3.26 -0.20
N LYS A 100 -34.24 3.88 -1.36
CA LYS A 100 -35.28 4.64 -2.09
C LYS A 100 -36.13 3.79 -3.03
N ASN A 101 -35.51 2.81 -3.70
CA ASN A 101 -36.10 2.13 -4.86
C ASN A 101 -36.38 0.65 -4.60
N SER A 102 -35.93 0.06 -3.48
CA SER A 102 -36.18 -1.36 -3.19
C SER A 102 -37.32 -1.53 -2.19
N ASN A 103 -38.13 -2.58 -2.40
CA ASN A 103 -39.16 -2.97 -1.45
C ASN A 103 -38.54 -3.79 -0.29
N PHE A 104 -37.91 -3.09 0.66
CA PHE A 104 -37.47 -3.73 1.91
C PHE A 104 -38.54 -3.55 3.01
N ASP A 105 -38.59 -4.49 3.95
CA ASP A 105 -39.55 -4.46 5.04
C ASP A 105 -38.95 -3.79 6.28
N VAL A 106 -37.69 -4.11 6.62
CA VAL A 106 -36.99 -3.56 7.79
C VAL A 106 -35.54 -3.24 7.42
N MET A 107 -35.05 -2.07 7.87
CA MET A 107 -33.65 -1.69 7.77
C MET A 107 -32.95 -1.90 9.12
N THR A 108 -31.88 -2.68 9.16
CA THR A 108 -31.05 -2.87 10.35
C THR A 108 -29.79 -2.05 10.21
N VAL A 109 -29.61 -1.05 11.08
CA VAL A 109 -28.42 -0.17 11.09
C VAL A 109 -27.46 -0.63 12.17
N VAL A 110 -26.28 -1.13 11.76
CA VAL A 110 -25.24 -1.58 12.70
C VAL A 110 -24.32 -0.41 13.05
N VAL A 111 -24.21 -0.12 14.34
CA VAL A 111 -23.38 0.95 14.90
C VAL A 111 -22.38 0.39 15.91
N ASP A 112 -21.23 1.05 16.04
CA ASP A 112 -20.17 0.71 16.98
C ASP A 112 -20.39 1.39 18.32
N ALA A 113 -20.55 0.59 19.38
CA ALA A 113 -20.71 1.07 20.76
C ALA A 113 -19.53 1.92 21.26
N THR A 114 -18.32 1.72 20.71
CA THR A 114 -17.12 2.46 21.14
C THR A 114 -17.02 3.85 20.52
N SER A 115 -17.75 4.08 19.40
CA SER A 115 -17.76 5.33 18.62
C SER A 115 -19.18 5.74 18.21
N LEU A 116 -20.12 5.67 19.17
CA LEU A 116 -21.56 5.86 18.92
C LEU A 116 -21.89 7.22 18.31
N GLU A 117 -21.30 8.30 18.81
CA GLU A 117 -21.50 9.68 18.31
C GLU A 117 -21.38 9.78 16.79
N ARG A 118 -20.33 9.18 16.26
CA ARG A 118 -20.03 9.20 14.83
C ARG A 118 -20.98 8.35 14.01
N ASN A 119 -21.38 7.19 14.55
CA ASN A 119 -22.25 6.26 13.87
C ASN A 119 -23.71 6.75 13.84
N LEU A 120 -24.12 7.57 14.81
CA LEU A 120 -25.44 8.19 14.85
C LEU A 120 -25.71 9.10 13.66
N ASN A 121 -24.70 9.69 13.02
CA ASN A 121 -24.90 10.48 11.81
C ASN A 121 -25.58 9.68 10.70
N LEU A 122 -25.14 8.43 10.47
CA LEU A 122 -25.76 7.56 9.48
C LEU A 122 -27.18 7.13 9.92
N VAL A 123 -27.35 6.84 11.22
CA VAL A 123 -28.67 6.47 11.77
C VAL A 123 -29.69 7.58 11.54
N LEU A 124 -29.34 8.83 11.86
CA LEU A 124 -30.22 9.97 11.69
C LEU A 124 -30.57 10.20 10.20
N GLN A 125 -29.60 10.10 9.29
CA GLN A 125 -29.84 10.18 7.85
C GLN A 125 -30.80 9.08 7.33
N ILE A 126 -30.72 7.87 7.87
CA ILE A 126 -31.62 6.79 7.50
C ILE A 126 -33.02 7.04 8.07
N LEU A 127 -33.11 7.56 9.30
CA LEU A 127 -34.39 7.90 9.94
C LEU A 127 -35.15 9.04 9.25
N GLU A 128 -34.44 9.90 8.47
CA GLU A 128 -35.07 10.87 7.58
C GLU A 128 -35.76 10.22 6.36
N LEU A 129 -35.30 9.02 5.97
CA LEU A 129 -35.82 8.30 4.79
C LEU A 129 -36.87 7.25 5.14
N THR A 130 -36.74 6.58 6.30
CA THR A 130 -37.67 5.52 6.73
C THR A 130 -37.66 5.38 8.25
N LYS A 131 -38.82 5.04 8.82
CA LYS A 131 -38.97 4.70 10.24
C LYS A 131 -38.97 3.17 10.50
N ASN A 132 -38.94 2.36 9.44
CA ASN A 132 -38.85 0.92 9.58
C ASN A 132 -37.40 0.48 9.84
N VAL A 133 -36.82 1.00 10.94
CA VAL A 133 -35.43 0.84 11.30
C VAL A 133 -35.30 0.11 12.65
N VAL A 134 -34.30 -0.77 12.75
CA VAL A 134 -33.81 -1.36 14.00
C VAL A 134 -32.33 -0.98 14.13
N VAL A 135 -31.95 -0.37 15.25
CA VAL A 135 -30.54 0.01 15.52
C VAL A 135 -29.84 -1.10 16.30
N CYS A 136 -28.81 -1.68 15.72
CA CYS A 136 -27.97 -2.72 16.29
C CYS A 136 -26.67 -2.11 16.84
N VAL A 137 -26.57 -1.87 18.14
CA VAL A 137 -25.38 -1.34 18.83
C VAL A 137 -24.44 -2.52 19.10
N ASN A 138 -23.47 -2.73 18.20
CA ASN A 138 -22.53 -3.84 18.26
C ASN A 138 -21.25 -3.48 19.03
N LEU A 139 -20.39 -4.47 19.30
CA LEU A 139 -19.13 -4.34 20.05
C LEU A 139 -19.34 -3.89 21.52
N MET A 140 -20.45 -4.27 22.14
CA MET A 140 -20.74 -3.96 23.54
C MET A 140 -19.73 -4.50 24.55
N ASP A 141 -19.00 -5.55 24.20
CA ASP A 141 -17.89 -6.08 25.01
C ASP A 141 -16.65 -5.20 24.93
N GLU A 142 -16.37 -4.59 23.78
CA GLU A 142 -15.29 -3.63 23.63
C GLU A 142 -15.62 -2.31 24.34
N ALA A 143 -16.87 -1.84 24.28
CA ALA A 143 -17.34 -0.69 25.02
C ALA A 143 -17.15 -0.88 26.53
N LYS A 144 -17.56 -2.03 27.08
CA LYS A 144 -17.35 -2.37 28.50
C LYS A 144 -15.88 -2.43 28.90
N LYS A 145 -14.99 -2.98 28.04
CA LYS A 145 -13.53 -2.98 28.28
C LYS A 145 -12.96 -1.56 28.33
N ASN A 146 -13.54 -0.66 27.56
CA ASN A 146 -13.13 0.76 27.50
C ASN A 146 -13.86 1.64 28.55
N ASN A 147 -14.57 1.05 29.53
CA ASN A 147 -15.35 1.75 30.54
C ASN A 147 -16.40 2.70 29.95
N ILE A 148 -16.95 2.35 28.80
CA ILE A 148 -18.05 3.05 28.15
C ILE A 148 -19.34 2.30 28.48
N ASP A 149 -20.26 2.98 29.16
CA ASP A 149 -21.60 2.49 29.44
C ASP A 149 -22.60 3.27 28.59
N ILE A 150 -23.54 2.57 27.96
CA ILE A 150 -24.51 3.16 27.03
C ILE A 150 -25.91 2.85 27.55
N ASP A 151 -26.69 3.88 27.75
CA ASP A 151 -28.11 3.75 28.09
C ASP A 151 -28.93 3.47 26.82
N LEU A 152 -29.09 2.16 26.50
CA LEU A 152 -29.81 1.73 25.33
C LEU A 152 -31.30 2.09 25.37
N LYS A 153 -31.93 2.14 26.56
CA LYS A 153 -33.35 2.50 26.69
C LYS A 153 -33.58 3.96 26.36
N LYS A 154 -32.73 4.83 26.91
CA LYS A 154 -32.78 6.26 26.61
C LYS A 154 -32.47 6.54 25.12
N LEU A 155 -31.55 5.76 24.54
CA LEU A 155 -31.27 5.88 23.10
C LEU A 155 -32.47 5.47 22.25
N GLU A 156 -33.18 4.40 22.62
CA GLU A 156 -34.42 3.95 21.98
C GLU A 156 -35.54 5.00 22.08
N GLU A 157 -35.71 5.63 23.25
CA GLU A 157 -36.67 6.72 23.47
C GLU A 157 -36.38 7.94 22.60
N ILE A 158 -35.09 8.35 22.50
CA ILE A 158 -34.70 9.51 21.71
C ILE A 158 -34.85 9.27 20.20
N LEU A 159 -34.42 8.08 19.72
CA LEU A 159 -34.48 7.75 18.29
C LEU A 159 -35.89 7.34 17.83
N GLY A 160 -36.79 6.95 18.74
CA GLY A 160 -38.14 6.48 18.43
C GLY A 160 -38.18 5.15 17.66
N VAL A 161 -37.08 4.38 17.67
CA VAL A 161 -36.95 3.09 16.98
C VAL A 161 -36.27 2.07 17.90
N PRO A 162 -36.54 0.75 17.73
CA PRO A 162 -35.94 -0.28 18.55
C PRO A 162 -34.40 -0.26 18.52
N VAL A 163 -33.78 -0.36 19.70
CA VAL A 163 -32.32 -0.38 19.87
C VAL A 163 -31.89 -1.65 20.59
N VAL A 164 -30.97 -2.41 19.98
CA VAL A 164 -30.47 -3.67 20.55
C VAL A 164 -28.97 -3.65 20.71
N GLY A 165 -28.48 -3.89 21.94
CA GLY A 165 -27.05 -4.06 22.21
C GLY A 165 -26.59 -5.49 21.84
N THR A 166 -25.60 -5.61 20.95
CA THR A 166 -25.13 -6.90 20.47
C THR A 166 -23.64 -7.11 20.67
N ILE A 167 -23.28 -8.39 20.73
CA ILE A 167 -21.91 -8.89 20.57
C ILE A 167 -21.99 -9.92 19.46
N ALA A 168 -21.54 -9.60 18.27
CA ALA A 168 -21.74 -10.40 17.07
C ALA A 168 -21.31 -11.87 17.22
N THR A 169 -20.36 -12.17 18.11
CA THR A 169 -19.89 -13.54 18.40
C THR A 169 -20.77 -14.31 19.39
N LYS A 170 -21.77 -13.67 20.03
CA LYS A 170 -22.64 -14.30 21.03
C LYS A 170 -24.05 -14.54 20.47
N LYS A 171 -24.43 -15.82 20.31
CA LYS A 171 -25.70 -16.22 19.73
C LYS A 171 -26.93 -15.60 20.44
N LYS A 172 -26.93 -15.54 21.77
CA LYS A 172 -28.04 -14.92 22.56
C LYS A 172 -28.33 -13.47 22.21
N SER A 173 -27.28 -12.68 21.90
CA SER A 173 -27.48 -11.27 21.55
C SER A 173 -28.01 -11.08 20.12
N LEU A 174 -27.72 -12.03 19.23
CA LEU A 174 -28.24 -12.05 17.87
C LEU A 174 -29.70 -12.55 17.84
N ASP A 175 -30.07 -13.46 18.71
CA ASP A 175 -31.47 -13.91 18.84
C ASP A 175 -32.38 -12.76 19.32
N LEU A 176 -31.88 -11.87 20.20
CA LEU A 176 -32.60 -10.66 20.59
C LEU A 176 -32.75 -9.69 19.40
N LEU A 177 -31.73 -9.57 18.55
CA LEU A 177 -31.82 -8.76 17.34
C LEU A 177 -32.86 -9.32 16.36
N LYS A 178 -32.87 -10.64 16.13
CA LYS A 178 -33.89 -11.31 15.29
C LYS A 178 -35.30 -11.05 15.80
N ASN A 179 -35.49 -11.14 17.11
CA ASN A 179 -36.80 -10.86 17.73
C ASN A 179 -37.25 -9.41 17.46
N LYS A 180 -36.35 -8.44 17.64
CA LYS A 180 -36.68 -7.03 17.41
C LYS A 180 -36.94 -6.70 15.94
N ILE A 181 -36.25 -7.37 15.01
CA ILE A 181 -36.54 -7.26 13.57
C ILE A 181 -37.95 -7.81 13.29
N TYR A 182 -38.30 -8.96 13.85
CA TYR A 182 -39.63 -9.57 13.72
C TYR A 182 -40.73 -8.67 14.32
N GLU A 183 -40.56 -8.17 15.56
CA GLU A 183 -41.49 -7.22 16.19
C GLU A 183 -41.70 -5.96 15.34
N LYS A 184 -40.62 -5.42 14.75
CA LYS A 184 -40.72 -4.21 13.89
C LYS A 184 -41.43 -4.49 12.56
N TYR A 185 -41.22 -5.68 11.99
CA TYR A 185 -41.94 -6.12 10.80
C TYR A 185 -43.45 -6.22 11.06
N CYS A 186 -43.87 -6.88 12.17
CA CYS A 186 -45.28 -7.02 12.54
C CYS A 186 -45.97 -5.66 12.82
N ASN A 187 -45.19 -4.67 13.31
CA ASN A 187 -45.67 -3.32 13.63
C ASN A 187 -45.20 -2.28 12.56
N LYS A 188 -45.25 -2.63 11.28
CA LYS A 188 -44.82 -1.77 10.18
C LYS A 188 -45.62 -0.46 10.19
N THR A 189 -44.95 0.67 10.21
CA THR A 189 -45.54 2.01 10.19
C THR A 189 -45.58 2.53 8.76
N GLU A 190 -46.76 2.86 8.22
CA GLU A 190 -46.92 3.40 6.87
C GLU A 190 -46.68 4.90 6.78
N GLU A 191 -46.69 5.64 7.90
CA GLU A 191 -46.55 7.09 7.91
C GLU A 191 -45.08 7.54 8.13
N VAL A 192 -44.57 8.28 7.16
CA VAL A 192 -43.31 9.01 7.25
C VAL A 192 -43.63 10.40 7.82
N GLU A 193 -43.73 10.57 9.15
CA GLU A 193 -43.52 11.89 9.72
C GLU A 193 -42.05 12.27 9.45
N LYS A 194 -41.84 13.28 8.64
CA LYS A 194 -40.52 13.82 8.37
C LYS A 194 -39.89 14.26 9.68
N PHE A 195 -38.76 13.68 10.03
CA PHE A 195 -37.85 14.30 10.99
C PHE A 195 -37.57 15.71 10.45
N GLU A 196 -37.89 16.76 11.23
CA GLU A 196 -37.66 18.13 10.79
C GLU A 196 -36.20 18.28 10.36
N ASN A 197 -35.96 18.82 9.15
CA ASN A 197 -34.65 19.12 8.60
C ASN A 197 -33.79 19.83 9.64
N SER A 198 -32.98 19.10 10.37
CA SER A 198 -31.94 19.72 11.18
C SER A 198 -30.77 20.06 10.27
N GLU A 199 -30.57 21.36 10.02
CA GLU A 199 -29.41 21.87 9.25
C GLU A 199 -28.05 21.38 9.80
N ASN A 200 -28.03 20.58 10.90
CA ASN A 200 -26.84 20.09 11.56
C ASN A 200 -27.01 18.72 12.23
N ILE A 201 -27.20 17.67 11.40
CA ILE A 201 -27.24 16.25 11.85
C ILE A 201 -26.05 15.91 12.76
N VAL A 202 -24.86 16.46 12.49
CA VAL A 202 -23.65 16.23 13.28
C VAL A 202 -23.79 16.76 14.72
N ILE A 203 -24.37 17.95 14.91
CA ILE A 203 -24.58 18.55 16.24
C ILE A 203 -25.62 17.75 17.02
N GLU A 204 -26.65 17.25 16.35
CA GLU A 204 -27.70 16.45 16.96
C GLU A 204 -27.16 15.08 17.39
N ALA A 205 -26.39 14.40 16.54
CA ALA A 205 -25.69 13.16 16.87
C ALA A 205 -24.77 13.34 18.10
N GLU A 206 -24.04 14.46 18.18
CA GLU A 206 -23.18 14.78 19.32
C GLU A 206 -24.01 14.99 20.60
N LYS A 207 -25.13 15.70 20.55
CA LYS A 207 -26.05 15.91 21.68
C LYS A 207 -26.63 14.58 22.18
N ILE A 208 -27.11 13.75 21.27
CA ILE A 208 -27.66 12.42 21.60
C ILE A 208 -26.59 11.57 22.26
N ALA A 209 -25.41 11.46 21.65
CA ALA A 209 -24.31 10.68 22.18
C ALA A 209 -23.90 11.13 23.59
N LYS A 210 -23.76 12.45 23.83
CA LYS A 210 -23.45 13.00 25.16
C LYS A 210 -24.51 12.69 26.21
N SER A 211 -25.76 12.53 25.81
CA SER A 211 -26.88 12.24 26.75
C SER A 211 -26.97 10.77 27.15
N VAL A 212 -26.46 9.86 26.31
CA VAL A 212 -26.64 8.38 26.45
C VAL A 212 -25.34 7.65 26.80
N VAL A 213 -24.18 8.25 26.47
CA VAL A 213 -22.86 7.63 26.69
C VAL A 213 -22.25 8.13 28.00
N HIS A 214 -22.08 7.24 28.94
CA HIS A 214 -21.43 7.51 30.24
C HIS A 214 -20.01 6.93 30.20
N LYS A 215 -19.00 7.80 30.00
CA LYS A 215 -17.58 7.41 30.03
C LYS A 215 -17.00 7.71 31.39
N LYS A 216 -16.51 6.70 32.11
CA LYS A 216 -15.72 6.92 33.32
C LYS A 216 -14.33 7.42 32.92
N ASP A 217 -13.88 8.54 33.49
CA ASP A 217 -12.60 9.22 33.18
C ASP A 217 -11.35 8.42 33.60
N VAL A 218 -11.32 7.14 33.34
CA VAL A 218 -10.11 6.32 33.47
C VAL A 218 -9.47 6.23 32.09
N PHE A 219 -8.51 7.13 31.81
CA PHE A 219 -7.68 7.02 30.59
C PHE A 219 -7.10 5.62 30.49
N SER A 220 -7.51 4.86 29.49
CA SER A 220 -6.95 3.56 29.21
C SER A 220 -5.45 3.74 28.85
N LYS A 221 -4.62 2.73 29.10
CA LYS A 221 -3.19 2.78 28.70
C LYS A 221 -3.04 3.11 27.20
N SER A 222 -3.96 2.65 26.37
CA SER A 222 -4.00 2.91 24.92
C SER A 222 -4.23 4.41 24.60
N GLU A 223 -5.10 5.10 25.32
CA GLU A 223 -5.34 6.54 25.09
C GLU A 223 -4.12 7.40 25.45
N LYS A 224 -3.35 7.00 26.48
CA LYS A 224 -2.08 7.67 26.81
C LYS A 224 -1.04 7.49 25.71
N PHE A 225 -0.92 6.28 25.14
CA PHE A 225 -0.06 6.02 23.98
C PHE A 225 -0.51 6.81 22.74
N ASP A 226 -1.81 6.88 22.48
CA ASP A 226 -2.36 7.65 21.37
C ASP A 226 -2.05 9.14 21.50
N LYS A 227 -2.20 9.72 22.69
CA LYS A 227 -1.84 11.13 22.95
C LYS A 227 -0.38 11.44 22.62
N ILE A 228 0.53 10.51 22.88
CA ILE A 228 1.96 10.66 22.57
C ILE A 228 2.20 10.49 21.05
N LEU A 229 1.68 9.42 20.46
CA LEU A 229 1.89 9.08 19.05
C LEU A 229 1.21 10.05 18.08
N THR A 230 0.05 10.64 18.45
CA THR A 230 -0.66 11.62 17.63
C THR A 230 -0.30 13.06 17.96
N SER A 231 0.64 13.28 18.91
CA SER A 231 1.12 14.60 19.28
C SER A 231 1.87 15.26 18.12
N LYS A 232 1.55 16.53 17.80
CA LYS A 232 2.27 17.33 16.79
C LYS A 232 3.76 17.46 17.09
N LYS A 233 4.17 17.43 18.36
CA LYS A 233 5.56 17.62 18.80
C LYS A 233 6.36 16.31 18.82
N TYR A 234 5.78 15.22 19.31
CA TYR A 234 6.47 13.94 19.52
C TYR A 234 6.13 12.89 18.46
N GLY A 235 4.97 12.97 17.81
CA GLY A 235 4.49 11.97 16.88
C GLY A 235 5.41 11.79 15.67
N VAL A 236 5.84 12.88 15.02
CA VAL A 236 6.72 12.82 13.84
C VAL A 236 8.13 12.27 14.18
N PRO A 237 8.83 12.74 15.24
CA PRO A 237 10.12 12.16 15.65
C PRO A 237 10.03 10.66 16.00
N ILE A 238 9.00 10.23 16.74
CA ILE A 238 8.79 8.81 17.08
C ILE A 238 8.57 7.99 15.81
N MET A 239 7.78 8.49 14.87
CA MET A 239 7.55 7.85 13.58
C MET A 239 8.84 7.63 12.81
N ILE A 240 9.69 8.69 12.69
CA ILE A 240 10.98 8.60 11.99
C ILE A 240 11.90 7.61 12.70
N ALA A 241 11.98 7.65 14.02
CA ALA A 241 12.80 6.72 14.81
C ALA A 241 12.35 5.26 14.61
N MET A 242 11.05 5.01 14.60
CA MET A 242 10.49 3.67 14.42
C MET A 242 10.69 3.15 13.01
N LEU A 243 10.49 3.99 11.98
CA LEU A 243 10.78 3.65 10.59
C LEU A 243 12.28 3.37 10.41
N GLY A 244 13.14 4.23 10.98
CA GLY A 244 14.58 4.04 10.99
C GLY A 244 15.01 2.73 11.66
N MET A 245 14.37 2.34 12.76
CA MET A 245 14.61 1.06 13.43
C MET A 245 14.27 -0.14 12.53
N ILE A 246 13.13 -0.09 11.83
CA ILE A 246 12.74 -1.16 10.88
C ILE A 246 13.76 -1.27 9.75
N PHE A 247 14.20 -0.14 9.18
CA PHE A 247 15.23 -0.15 8.14
C PHE A 247 16.55 -0.69 8.68
N TRP A 248 16.96 -0.27 9.87
CA TRP A 248 18.19 -0.77 10.48
C TRP A 248 18.15 -2.28 10.70
N ILE A 249 17.08 -2.80 11.29
CA ILE A 249 16.87 -4.25 11.47
C ILE A 249 16.89 -4.98 10.12
N THR A 250 16.23 -4.40 9.10
CA THR A 250 16.15 -5.00 7.76
C THR A 250 17.53 -5.07 7.11
N ILE A 251 18.28 -3.97 7.11
CA ILE A 251 19.60 -3.89 6.45
C ILE A 251 20.61 -4.79 7.18
N VAL A 252 20.73 -4.63 8.50
CA VAL A 252 21.71 -5.41 9.29
C VAL A 252 21.32 -6.89 9.33
N GLY A 253 20.03 -7.17 9.54
CA GLY A 253 19.51 -8.55 9.60
C GLY A 253 19.59 -9.29 8.27
N ALA A 254 19.48 -8.60 7.14
CA ALA A 254 19.54 -9.21 5.82
C ALA A 254 20.97 -9.61 5.41
N ASN A 255 22.01 -8.94 5.92
CA ASN A 255 23.39 -9.17 5.51
C ASN A 255 23.84 -10.64 5.71
N TYR A 256 23.50 -11.25 6.84
CA TYR A 256 23.90 -12.63 7.14
C TYR A 256 23.21 -13.65 6.20
N PRO A 257 21.88 -13.65 6.04
CA PRO A 257 21.20 -14.53 5.10
C PRO A 257 21.62 -14.29 3.65
N SER A 258 21.88 -13.05 3.24
CA SER A 258 22.34 -12.71 1.89
C SER A 258 23.70 -13.34 1.59
N ARG A 259 24.66 -13.19 2.48
CA ARG A 259 26.01 -13.83 2.34
C ARG A 259 25.91 -15.35 2.33
N PHE A 260 25.06 -15.93 3.17
CA PHE A 260 24.85 -17.38 3.20
C PHE A 260 24.26 -17.89 1.86
N LEU A 261 23.27 -17.19 1.31
CA LEU A 261 22.71 -17.52 0.00
C LEU A 261 23.74 -17.38 -1.12
N SER A 262 24.54 -16.31 -1.12
CA SER A 262 25.62 -16.13 -2.10
C SER A 262 26.61 -17.28 -2.06
N MET A 263 27.07 -17.69 -0.88
CA MET A 263 27.99 -18.85 -0.75
C MET A 263 27.38 -20.16 -1.27
N ILE A 264 26.09 -20.40 -1.05
CA ILE A 264 25.42 -21.58 -1.59
C ILE A 264 25.38 -21.50 -3.11
N PHE A 265 25.00 -20.36 -3.68
CA PHE A 265 24.90 -20.19 -5.12
C PHE A 265 26.26 -20.22 -5.81
N GLU A 266 27.33 -19.74 -5.21
CA GLU A 266 28.68 -19.90 -5.73
C GLU A 266 29.09 -21.38 -5.81
N ARG A 267 28.86 -22.16 -4.78
CA ARG A 267 29.11 -23.62 -4.81
C ARG A 267 28.26 -24.34 -5.87
N LEU A 268 27.01 -23.97 -6.00
CA LEU A 268 26.13 -24.50 -7.04
C LEU A 268 26.62 -24.12 -8.45
N LYS A 269 27.17 -22.91 -8.62
CA LYS A 269 27.79 -22.46 -9.86
C LYS A 269 28.95 -23.38 -10.25
N GLU A 270 29.88 -23.66 -9.31
CA GLU A 270 31.02 -24.58 -9.53
C GLU A 270 30.56 -25.98 -9.95
N ILE A 271 29.52 -26.51 -9.29
CA ILE A 271 28.93 -27.83 -9.64
C ILE A 271 28.35 -27.79 -11.06
N LEU A 272 27.60 -26.72 -11.41
CA LEU A 272 27.01 -26.56 -12.74
C LEU A 272 28.10 -26.44 -13.82
N GLU A 273 29.17 -25.68 -13.57
CA GLU A 273 30.31 -25.52 -14.47
C GLU A 273 31.01 -26.88 -14.73
N ASN A 274 31.25 -27.64 -13.68
CA ASN A 274 31.85 -28.95 -13.76
C ASN A 274 30.95 -29.95 -14.52
N THR A 275 29.66 -29.93 -14.25
CA THR A 275 28.67 -30.78 -14.94
C THR A 275 28.59 -30.45 -16.41
N CYS A 276 28.57 -29.19 -16.79
CA CYS A 276 28.58 -28.75 -18.18
C CYS A 276 29.88 -29.13 -18.90
N ASN A 277 31.04 -29.12 -18.18
CA ASN A 277 32.32 -29.55 -18.72
C ASN A 277 32.34 -31.06 -19.02
N VAL A 278 31.82 -31.87 -18.09
CA VAL A 278 31.70 -33.33 -18.26
C VAL A 278 30.78 -33.70 -19.44
N LEU A 279 29.67 -32.95 -19.61
CA LEU A 279 28.70 -33.14 -20.69
C LEU A 279 29.17 -32.55 -22.04
N SER A 280 30.38 -31.99 -22.13
CA SER A 280 30.91 -31.31 -23.32
C SER A 280 29.97 -30.29 -23.94
N PHE A 281 29.33 -29.48 -23.07
CA PHE A 281 28.36 -28.49 -23.51
C PHE A 281 29.03 -27.39 -24.36
N PRO A 282 28.40 -26.87 -25.44
CA PRO A 282 28.98 -25.80 -26.23
C PRO A 282 29.36 -24.59 -25.36
N LEU A 283 30.61 -24.11 -25.47
CA LEU A 283 31.19 -23.10 -24.62
C LEU A 283 30.34 -21.81 -24.57
N PHE A 284 29.82 -21.38 -25.71
CA PHE A 284 28.94 -20.20 -25.80
C PHE A 284 27.66 -20.39 -24.97
N LEU A 285 26.98 -21.52 -25.12
CA LEU A 285 25.73 -21.81 -24.42
C LEU A 285 25.95 -22.00 -22.93
N LYS A 286 27.04 -22.66 -22.52
CA LYS A 286 27.46 -22.79 -21.14
C LYS A 286 27.66 -21.43 -20.50
N ASN A 287 28.46 -20.54 -21.10
CA ASN A 287 28.76 -19.23 -20.56
C ASN A 287 27.51 -18.35 -20.54
N MET A 288 26.64 -18.39 -21.54
CA MET A 288 25.38 -17.66 -21.54
C MET A 288 24.45 -18.11 -20.41
N LEU A 289 24.31 -19.40 -20.16
CA LEU A 289 23.43 -19.94 -19.12
C LEU A 289 24.01 -19.70 -17.72
N ILE A 290 25.31 -19.89 -17.52
CA ILE A 290 25.92 -19.78 -16.19
C ILE A 290 26.21 -18.31 -15.87
N ASN A 291 26.94 -17.60 -16.73
CA ASN A 291 27.37 -16.24 -16.45
C ASN A 291 26.30 -15.18 -16.81
N GLY A 292 25.41 -15.49 -17.76
CA GLY A 292 24.29 -14.61 -18.12
C GLY A 292 23.08 -14.83 -17.20
N VAL A 293 22.45 -16.00 -17.28
CA VAL A 293 21.20 -16.26 -16.59
C VAL A 293 21.40 -16.57 -15.11
N TYR A 294 22.18 -17.62 -14.80
CA TYR A 294 22.34 -18.09 -13.44
C TYR A 294 22.91 -17.00 -12.54
N GLN A 295 23.98 -16.32 -12.95
CA GLN A 295 24.62 -15.26 -12.19
C GLN A 295 23.64 -14.10 -11.88
N THR A 296 22.87 -13.65 -12.89
CA THR A 296 21.89 -12.57 -12.72
C THR A 296 20.76 -12.99 -11.78
N VAL A 297 20.24 -14.21 -11.93
CA VAL A 297 19.14 -14.72 -11.10
C VAL A 297 19.58 -14.90 -9.64
N THR A 298 20.73 -15.52 -9.42
CA THR A 298 21.25 -15.77 -8.07
C THR A 298 21.62 -14.48 -7.35
N TRP A 299 22.16 -13.49 -8.07
CA TRP A 299 22.38 -12.15 -7.54
C TRP A 299 21.10 -11.53 -7.02
N ILE A 300 20.05 -11.49 -7.86
CA ILE A 300 18.76 -10.91 -7.49
C ILE A 300 18.15 -11.64 -6.29
N ILE A 301 18.20 -12.97 -6.26
CA ILE A 301 17.69 -13.74 -5.11
C ILE A 301 18.47 -13.41 -3.83
N SER A 302 19.79 -13.39 -3.88
CA SER A 302 20.65 -13.15 -2.72
C SER A 302 20.47 -11.76 -2.13
N VAL A 303 20.26 -10.74 -2.99
CA VAL A 303 20.15 -9.34 -2.57
C VAL A 303 18.71 -8.96 -2.21
N MET A 304 17.69 -9.50 -2.90
CA MET A 304 16.29 -9.10 -2.69
C MET A 304 15.55 -9.93 -1.62
N LEU A 305 15.75 -11.26 -1.63
CA LEU A 305 14.93 -12.15 -0.79
C LEU A 305 15.09 -11.88 0.71
N PRO A 306 16.31 -11.78 1.29
CA PRO A 306 16.46 -11.61 2.74
C PRO A 306 15.91 -10.29 3.27
N PRO A 307 16.20 -9.11 2.68
CA PRO A 307 15.60 -7.86 3.13
C PRO A 307 14.08 -7.87 3.05
N MET A 308 13.50 -8.40 1.98
CA MET A 308 12.05 -8.48 1.83
C MET A 308 11.41 -9.43 2.87
N ALA A 309 12.05 -10.57 3.14
CA ALA A 309 11.59 -11.53 4.14
C ALA A 309 11.62 -10.99 5.58
N ILE A 310 12.41 -9.96 5.86
CA ILE A 310 12.46 -9.26 7.16
C ILE A 310 11.51 -8.05 7.14
N PHE A 311 11.55 -7.23 6.11
CA PHE A 311 10.80 -5.98 6.03
C PHE A 311 9.27 -6.20 6.03
N PHE A 312 8.76 -7.10 5.18
CA PHE A 312 7.32 -7.28 5.06
C PHE A 312 6.65 -7.80 6.35
N PRO A 313 7.20 -8.78 7.09
CA PRO A 313 6.66 -9.16 8.39
C PRO A 313 6.67 -8.02 9.42
N LEU A 314 7.78 -7.26 9.51
CA LEU A 314 7.89 -6.14 10.44
C LEU A 314 6.88 -5.03 10.10
N PHE A 315 6.72 -4.74 8.82
CA PHE A 315 5.74 -3.74 8.36
C PHE A 315 4.30 -4.18 8.63
N THR A 316 3.97 -5.46 8.35
CA THR A 316 2.64 -6.03 8.64
C THR A 316 2.37 -6.07 10.14
N LEU A 317 3.40 -6.35 10.95
CA LEU A 317 3.28 -6.28 12.41
C LEU A 317 2.91 -4.87 12.88
N MET A 318 3.51 -3.82 12.32
CA MET A 318 3.15 -2.44 12.62
C MET A 318 1.73 -2.07 12.15
N GLU A 319 1.30 -2.62 11.03
CA GLU A 319 -0.06 -2.49 10.53
C GLU A 319 -1.06 -3.09 11.52
N ASP A 320 -0.85 -4.34 11.93
CA ASP A 320 -1.73 -5.05 12.88
C ASP A 320 -1.73 -4.42 14.28
N LEU A 321 -0.59 -3.89 14.73
CA LEU A 321 -0.50 -3.12 15.98
C LEU A 321 -1.24 -1.78 15.91
N GLY A 322 -1.72 -1.36 14.73
CA GLY A 322 -2.43 -0.10 14.55
C GLY A 322 -1.54 1.15 14.58
N VAL A 323 -0.23 0.99 14.48
CA VAL A 323 0.73 2.11 14.49
C VAL A 323 0.69 2.89 13.18
N LEU A 324 0.57 2.19 12.04
CA LEU A 324 0.53 2.82 10.71
C LEU A 324 -0.61 3.84 10.53
N PRO A 325 -1.86 3.60 10.98
CA PRO A 325 -2.91 4.61 10.93
C PRO A 325 -2.57 5.90 11.69
N ARG A 326 -1.82 5.81 12.82
CA ARG A 326 -1.38 6.98 13.59
C ARG A 326 -0.32 7.78 12.84
N ILE A 327 0.55 7.10 12.09
CA ILE A 327 1.50 7.74 11.17
C ILE A 327 0.75 8.53 10.09
N ALA A 328 -0.23 7.88 9.45
CA ALA A 328 -1.06 8.53 8.43
C ALA A 328 -1.79 9.77 8.98
N PHE A 329 -2.29 9.70 10.21
CA PHE A 329 -2.94 10.82 10.88
C PHE A 329 -2.00 12.02 11.07
N ASN A 330 -0.77 11.79 11.54
CA ASN A 330 0.20 12.87 11.75
C ASN A 330 0.60 13.57 10.45
N LEU A 331 0.65 12.84 9.34
CA LEU A 331 1.05 13.35 8.04
C LEU A 331 -0.13 13.85 7.20
N ASP A 332 -1.37 13.59 7.59
CA ASP A 332 -2.57 13.92 6.79
C ASP A 332 -2.62 15.40 6.40
N ASN A 333 -2.25 16.31 7.31
CA ASN A 333 -2.25 17.74 7.02
C ASN A 333 -1.28 18.13 5.90
N PHE A 334 -0.10 17.48 5.81
CA PHE A 334 0.88 17.73 4.76
C PHE A 334 0.38 17.21 3.40
N PHE A 335 -0.17 15.99 3.38
CA PHE A 335 -0.70 15.40 2.17
C PHE A 335 -1.98 16.07 1.67
N ARG A 336 -2.84 16.54 2.58
CA ARG A 336 -4.04 17.32 2.23
C ARG A 336 -3.68 18.63 1.56
N LYS A 337 -2.64 19.33 2.01
CA LYS A 337 -2.12 20.54 1.32
C LYS A 337 -1.56 20.23 -0.07
N ALA A 338 -1.10 19.00 -0.30
CA ALA A 338 -0.67 18.50 -1.61
C ALA A 338 -1.83 17.96 -2.48
N GLY A 339 -3.10 18.08 -2.03
CA GLY A 339 -4.28 17.65 -2.76
C GLY A 339 -4.55 16.13 -2.72
N THR A 340 -4.01 15.43 -1.69
CA THR A 340 -4.18 14.00 -1.45
C THR A 340 -4.53 13.73 0.02
N CYS A 341 -4.59 12.49 0.46
CA CYS A 341 -4.91 12.13 1.84
C CYS A 341 -3.72 11.48 2.58
N GLY A 342 -3.74 11.50 3.91
CA GLY A 342 -2.69 10.94 4.77
C GLY A 342 -2.41 9.45 4.56
N LYS A 343 -3.32 8.70 3.95
CA LYS A 343 -3.09 7.30 3.56
C LYS A 343 -1.95 7.15 2.56
N GLN A 344 -1.64 8.18 1.77
CA GLN A 344 -0.49 8.16 0.87
C GLN A 344 0.83 7.96 1.63
N ALA A 345 0.94 8.45 2.86
CA ALA A 345 2.11 8.18 3.70
C ALA A 345 2.32 6.68 3.95
N LEU A 346 1.23 5.92 4.13
CA LEU A 346 1.31 4.46 4.32
C LEU A 346 1.84 3.76 3.07
N THR A 347 1.35 4.16 1.90
CA THR A 347 1.81 3.58 0.63
C THR A 347 3.27 3.94 0.34
N MET A 348 3.72 5.14 0.72
CA MET A 348 5.13 5.52 0.68
C MET A 348 5.98 4.66 1.62
N CYS A 349 5.54 4.43 2.86
CA CYS A 349 6.24 3.55 3.79
C CYS A 349 6.41 2.12 3.23
N MET A 350 5.38 1.58 2.57
CA MET A 350 5.48 0.32 1.82
C MET A 350 6.46 0.41 0.64
N GLY A 351 6.49 1.57 -0.05
CA GLY A 351 7.36 1.87 -1.17
C GLY A 351 8.85 1.81 -0.82
N PHE A 352 9.24 2.20 0.38
CA PHE A 352 10.62 2.07 0.87
C PHE A 352 11.09 0.60 0.90
N GLY A 353 10.22 -0.34 1.20
CA GLY A 353 10.54 -1.76 1.07
C GLY A 353 10.56 -2.19 -0.39
N CYS A 354 9.46 -1.95 -1.11
CA CYS A 354 9.32 -2.27 -2.53
C CYS A 354 8.26 -1.38 -3.18
N ASN A 355 8.61 -0.66 -4.24
CA ASN A 355 7.68 0.21 -4.96
C ASN A 355 6.47 -0.56 -5.51
N ALA A 356 6.63 -1.80 -5.97
CA ALA A 356 5.52 -2.64 -6.40
C ALA A 356 4.54 -2.93 -5.25
N ALA A 357 5.03 -3.15 -4.03
CA ALA A 357 4.18 -3.33 -2.85
C ALA A 357 3.47 -2.02 -2.47
N GLY A 358 4.17 -0.88 -2.56
CA GLY A 358 3.56 0.44 -2.37
C GLY A 358 2.42 0.70 -3.34
N VAL A 359 2.58 0.35 -4.62
CA VAL A 359 1.52 0.45 -5.65
C VAL A 359 0.31 -0.42 -5.31
N VAL A 360 0.50 -1.67 -4.86
CA VAL A 360 -0.60 -2.52 -4.39
C VAL A 360 -1.26 -1.92 -3.14
N GLY A 361 -0.45 -1.35 -2.24
CA GLY A 361 -0.92 -0.66 -1.04
C GLY A 361 -1.87 0.51 -1.34
N CYS A 362 -1.78 1.13 -2.52
CA CYS A 362 -2.68 2.22 -2.92
C CYS A 362 -4.16 1.80 -3.01
N ARG A 363 -4.48 0.50 -2.95
CA ARG A 363 -5.87 0.01 -2.84
C ARG A 363 -6.60 0.47 -1.58
N ILE A 364 -5.86 0.90 -0.53
CA ILE A 364 -6.47 1.46 0.69
C ILE A 364 -7.17 2.80 0.46
N MET A 365 -6.90 3.45 -0.67
CA MET A 365 -7.52 4.73 -1.05
C MET A 365 -8.86 4.49 -1.71
N ARG A 366 -9.89 5.22 -1.26
CA ARG A 366 -11.25 5.11 -1.78
C ARG A 366 -11.40 5.85 -3.11
N SER A 367 -10.83 7.07 -3.20
CA SER A 367 -10.89 7.87 -4.41
C SER A 367 -9.95 7.34 -5.48
N THR A 368 -10.48 7.05 -6.67
CA THR A 368 -9.69 6.63 -7.85
C THR A 368 -8.64 7.69 -8.21
N ARG A 369 -8.99 8.98 -8.07
CA ARG A 369 -8.09 10.11 -8.30
C ARG A 369 -6.88 10.08 -7.36
N GLU A 370 -7.11 10.00 -6.04
CA GLU A 370 -6.06 9.96 -5.03
C GLU A 370 -5.20 8.70 -5.19
N ARG A 371 -5.83 7.57 -5.51
CA ARG A 371 -5.13 6.32 -5.78
C ARG A 371 -4.16 6.45 -6.96
N LEU A 372 -4.57 7.10 -8.05
CA LEU A 372 -3.70 7.32 -9.23
C LEU A 372 -2.54 8.27 -8.91
N ILE A 373 -2.79 9.37 -8.18
CA ILE A 373 -1.73 10.27 -7.72
C ILE A 373 -0.71 9.49 -6.89
N ALA A 374 -1.16 8.70 -5.92
CA ALA A 374 -0.28 7.92 -5.06
C ALA A 374 0.51 6.85 -5.83
N ILE A 375 -0.09 6.18 -6.82
CA ILE A 375 0.59 5.20 -7.67
C ILE A 375 1.75 5.87 -8.44
N VAL A 376 1.49 7.00 -9.09
CA VAL A 376 2.51 7.73 -9.87
C VAL A 376 3.62 8.24 -8.97
N THR A 377 3.27 8.83 -7.84
CA THR A 377 4.24 9.46 -6.94
C THR A 377 4.98 8.48 -6.04
N ASN A 378 4.51 7.24 -5.89
CA ASN A 378 5.25 6.20 -5.17
C ASN A 378 6.62 5.89 -5.80
N CYS A 379 6.79 6.20 -7.09
CA CYS A 379 8.06 6.00 -7.80
C CYS A 379 9.20 6.94 -7.33
N PHE A 380 8.89 8.02 -6.63
CA PHE A 380 9.85 8.96 -6.04
C PHE A 380 10.46 8.47 -4.72
N VAL A 381 9.89 7.41 -4.15
CA VAL A 381 10.39 6.81 -2.90
C VAL A 381 11.48 5.80 -3.23
N PRO A 382 12.70 5.91 -2.65
CA PRO A 382 13.74 4.92 -2.88
C PRO A 382 13.34 3.58 -2.25
N CYS A 383 13.30 2.54 -3.06
CA CYS A 383 13.04 1.17 -2.59
C CYS A 383 14.35 0.50 -2.12
N ASN A 384 14.20 -0.66 -1.48
CA ASN A 384 15.34 -1.43 -0.99
C ASN A 384 16.42 -1.68 -2.05
N GLY A 385 16.04 -1.90 -3.31
CA GLY A 385 16.99 -2.11 -4.40
C GLY A 385 17.80 -0.87 -4.84
N ARG A 386 17.38 0.33 -4.44
CA ARG A 386 18.12 1.58 -4.68
C ARG A 386 19.11 1.91 -3.57
N PHE A 387 18.88 1.43 -2.34
CA PHE A 387 19.73 1.73 -1.19
C PHE A 387 21.18 1.24 -1.33
N PRO A 388 21.49 0.04 -1.85
CA PRO A 388 22.89 -0.39 -2.00
C PRO A 388 23.73 0.61 -2.80
N LEU A 389 23.23 1.07 -3.94
CA LEU A 389 23.93 2.05 -4.77
C LEU A 389 24.10 3.39 -4.04
N LEU A 390 23.03 3.90 -3.39
CA LEU A 390 23.08 5.16 -2.62
C LEU A 390 24.08 5.08 -1.46
N ILE A 391 24.11 3.98 -0.72
CA ILE A 391 25.01 3.77 0.41
C ILE A 391 26.46 3.66 -0.09
N THR A 392 26.70 2.87 -1.14
CA THR A 392 28.04 2.69 -1.72
C THR A 392 28.64 4.02 -2.16
N ILE A 393 27.88 4.80 -2.95
CA ILE A 393 28.38 6.09 -3.45
C ILE A 393 28.57 7.09 -2.31
N SER A 394 27.63 7.18 -1.36
CA SER A 394 27.76 8.08 -0.22
C SER A 394 28.98 7.73 0.65
N THR A 395 29.26 6.45 0.83
CA THR A 395 30.40 5.97 1.62
C THR A 395 31.74 6.26 0.92
N ILE A 396 31.81 6.04 -0.38
CA ILE A 396 33.06 6.24 -1.15
C ILE A 396 33.40 7.72 -1.28
N PHE A 397 32.48 8.54 -1.78
CA PHE A 397 32.78 9.92 -2.17
C PHE A 397 32.65 10.95 -1.04
N PHE A 398 31.79 10.69 -0.05
CA PHE A 398 31.50 11.68 1.00
C PHE A 398 32.00 11.26 2.38
N ALA A 399 32.05 9.96 2.68
CA ALA A 399 32.52 9.45 3.96
C ALA A 399 33.98 8.98 3.92
N GLY A 400 34.49 8.57 2.75
CA GLY A 400 35.84 8.01 2.57
C GLY A 400 36.96 8.97 2.97
N ALA A 401 36.77 10.27 2.80
CA ALA A 401 37.72 11.30 3.20
C ALA A 401 37.82 11.52 4.73
N ILE A 402 36.78 11.13 5.50
CA ILE A 402 36.65 11.45 6.93
C ILE A 402 37.03 10.25 7.82
N GLY A 403 36.81 9.00 7.33
CA GLY A 403 37.17 7.77 8.02
C GLY A 403 36.42 7.51 9.35
N GLY A 404 36.39 6.28 9.82
CA GLY A 404 35.87 5.89 11.13
C GLY A 404 34.38 6.10 11.34
N LEU A 405 33.96 6.27 12.59
CA LEU A 405 32.55 6.46 12.99
C LEU A 405 31.93 7.75 12.43
N THR A 406 32.73 8.83 12.30
CA THR A 406 32.30 10.12 11.75
C THR A 406 31.97 10.00 10.25
N GLY A 407 32.74 9.22 9.49
CA GLY A 407 32.44 8.94 8.08
C GLY A 407 31.11 8.21 7.91
N SER A 408 30.85 7.17 8.69
CA SER A 408 29.57 6.45 8.67
C SER A 408 28.39 7.36 9.01
N PHE A 409 28.56 8.30 9.94
CA PHE A 409 27.52 9.27 10.29
C PHE A 409 27.23 10.24 9.12
N VAL A 410 28.26 10.74 8.46
CA VAL A 410 28.14 11.64 7.28
C VAL A 410 27.42 10.91 6.13
N SER A 411 27.82 9.66 5.81
CA SER A 411 27.14 8.85 4.80
C SER A 411 25.65 8.68 5.11
N THR A 412 25.31 8.39 6.37
CA THR A 412 23.93 8.25 6.82
C THR A 412 23.13 9.55 6.65
N LEU A 413 23.72 10.70 6.98
CA LEU A 413 23.08 12.01 6.80
C LEU A 413 22.80 12.31 5.33
N ILE A 414 23.72 11.98 4.44
CA ILE A 414 23.55 12.20 3.00
C ILE A 414 22.43 11.31 2.44
N VAL A 415 22.43 10.04 2.78
CA VAL A 415 21.34 9.12 2.38
C VAL A 415 19.99 9.61 2.92
N LEU A 416 19.94 10.07 4.17
CA LEU A 416 18.74 10.68 4.76
C LEU A 416 18.30 11.94 4.00
N GLY A 417 19.26 12.77 3.56
CA GLY A 417 19.01 13.94 2.72
C GLY A 417 18.35 13.55 1.39
N VAL A 418 18.85 12.52 0.72
CA VAL A 418 18.28 11.99 -0.53
C VAL A 418 16.86 11.44 -0.30
N VAL A 419 16.63 10.69 0.78
CA VAL A 419 15.31 10.20 1.15
C VAL A 419 14.34 11.37 1.39
N THR A 420 14.77 12.40 2.12
CA THR A 420 13.98 13.61 2.38
C THR A 420 13.63 14.34 1.08
N LEU A 421 14.57 14.44 0.15
CA LEU A 421 14.33 15.01 -1.19
C LEU A 421 13.23 14.22 -1.92
N GLY A 422 13.26 12.89 -1.87
CA GLY A 422 12.22 12.04 -2.46
C GLY A 422 10.83 12.30 -1.86
N VAL A 423 10.73 12.46 -0.54
CA VAL A 423 9.47 12.80 0.15
C VAL A 423 8.96 14.19 -0.29
N VAL A 424 9.84 15.19 -0.33
CA VAL A 424 9.49 16.55 -0.76
C VAL A 424 9.00 16.54 -2.21
N LEU A 425 9.72 15.88 -3.11
CA LEU A 425 9.31 15.75 -4.51
C LEU A 425 7.98 15.01 -4.66
N THR A 426 7.73 13.99 -3.85
CA THR A 426 6.42 13.31 -3.82
C THR A 426 5.30 14.30 -3.52
N LEU A 427 5.46 15.18 -2.52
CA LEU A 427 4.45 16.19 -2.17
C LEU A 427 4.27 17.23 -3.27
N VAL A 428 5.37 17.72 -3.85
CA VAL A 428 5.36 18.72 -4.94
C VAL A 428 4.66 18.14 -6.17
N ILE A 429 5.05 16.95 -6.61
CA ILE A 429 4.47 16.31 -7.80
C ILE A 429 3.01 15.92 -7.54
N SER A 430 2.64 15.46 -6.33
CA SER A 430 1.25 15.22 -5.95
C SER A 430 0.41 16.48 -6.12
N LYS A 431 0.92 17.64 -5.67
CA LYS A 431 0.25 18.93 -5.84
C LYS A 431 0.10 19.32 -7.31
N ILE A 432 1.16 19.17 -8.11
CA ILE A 432 1.12 19.46 -9.55
C ILE A 432 0.09 18.55 -10.24
N LEU A 433 0.12 17.24 -9.98
CA LEU A 433 -0.83 16.29 -10.57
C LEU A 433 -2.28 16.59 -10.16
N SER A 434 -2.50 17.00 -8.90
CA SER A 434 -3.83 17.34 -8.39
C SER A 434 -4.41 18.61 -9.02
N GLN A 435 -3.57 19.51 -9.50
CA GLN A 435 -3.97 20.77 -10.15
C GLN A 435 -4.05 20.66 -11.68
N THR A 436 -3.36 19.70 -12.27
CA THR A 436 -3.24 19.57 -13.74
C THR A 436 -4.03 18.39 -14.30
N LEU A 437 -3.48 17.18 -14.18
CA LEU A 437 -3.96 15.96 -14.84
C LEU A 437 -5.15 15.32 -14.12
N LEU A 438 -5.18 15.41 -12.81
CA LEU A 438 -6.14 14.77 -11.91
C LEU A 438 -6.85 15.85 -11.06
N LYS A 439 -7.52 16.80 -11.74
CA LYS A 439 -8.27 17.87 -11.09
C LYS A 439 -9.45 17.30 -10.28
N GLY A 440 -9.78 17.94 -9.16
CA GLY A 440 -10.89 17.58 -8.28
C GLY A 440 -10.57 17.91 -6.83
N GLU A 441 -11.58 17.92 -5.99
CA GLU A 441 -11.42 18.15 -4.56
C GLU A 441 -10.88 16.89 -3.86
N SER A 442 -10.05 17.09 -2.85
CA SER A 442 -9.66 16.00 -1.94
C SER A 442 -10.84 15.71 -1.03
N HIS A 443 -11.30 14.49 -0.99
CA HIS A 443 -12.38 14.10 -0.10
C HIS A 443 -11.88 14.19 1.35
N GLY A 444 -12.64 14.91 2.19
CA GLY A 444 -12.36 14.99 3.61
C GLY A 444 -12.38 13.59 4.23
N PHE A 445 -11.21 13.04 4.49
CA PHE A 445 -11.08 11.71 5.07
C PHE A 445 -11.10 11.82 6.60
N ILE A 446 -12.11 11.19 7.20
CA ILE A 446 -12.11 10.98 8.64
C ILE A 446 -11.32 9.69 8.90
N LEU A 447 -10.11 9.83 9.43
CA LEU A 447 -9.27 8.68 9.77
C LEU A 447 -9.77 8.06 11.07
N GLU A 448 -10.33 6.87 11.00
CA GLU A 448 -10.57 6.05 12.19
C GLU A 448 -9.24 5.47 12.66
N LEU A 449 -8.89 5.74 13.92
CA LEU A 449 -7.77 5.08 14.57
C LEU A 449 -8.27 3.72 15.07
N PRO A 450 -7.89 2.61 14.43
CA PRO A 450 -8.33 1.28 14.89
C PRO A 450 -7.77 1.01 16.29
N PRO A 451 -8.51 0.27 17.13
CA PRO A 451 -8.03 -0.12 18.44
C PRO A 451 -6.76 -0.98 18.32
N TYR A 452 -5.88 -0.90 19.31
CA TYR A 452 -4.70 -1.75 19.38
C TYR A 452 -5.13 -3.21 19.53
N ARG A 453 -4.70 -4.05 18.61
CA ARG A 453 -4.98 -5.50 18.62
C ARG A 453 -3.71 -6.26 18.97
N LYS A 454 -3.83 -7.40 19.64
CA LYS A 454 -2.71 -8.31 19.83
C LYS A 454 -2.36 -8.96 18.49
N PRO A 455 -1.13 -8.81 17.98
CA PRO A 455 -0.75 -9.32 16.68
C PRO A 455 -0.72 -10.86 16.68
N GLN A 456 -1.19 -11.46 15.61
CA GLN A 456 -1.11 -12.91 15.40
C GLN A 456 0.19 -13.25 14.66
N ILE A 457 1.32 -13.25 15.38
CA ILE A 457 2.68 -13.33 14.83
C ILE A 457 2.86 -14.49 13.83
N GLY A 458 2.35 -15.70 14.12
CA GLY A 458 2.50 -16.85 13.23
C GLY A 458 1.81 -16.66 11.87
N ILE A 459 0.58 -16.12 11.88
CA ILE A 459 -0.18 -15.84 10.64
C ILE A 459 0.46 -14.71 9.85
N ILE A 460 0.96 -13.68 10.53
CA ILE A 460 1.66 -12.54 9.92
C ILE A 460 2.90 -13.04 9.19
N LEU A 461 3.76 -13.84 9.84
CA LEU A 461 4.98 -14.37 9.24
C LEU A 461 4.69 -15.18 7.99
N VAL A 462 3.77 -16.16 8.08
CA VAL A 462 3.42 -17.02 6.95
C VAL A 462 2.88 -16.20 5.78
N ARG A 463 1.88 -15.34 6.01
CA ARG A 463 1.28 -14.52 4.94
C ARG A 463 2.26 -13.53 4.33
N SER A 464 3.10 -12.89 5.13
CA SER A 464 4.06 -11.90 4.62
C SER A 464 5.14 -12.54 3.76
N VAL A 465 5.63 -13.72 4.14
CA VAL A 465 6.68 -14.41 3.37
C VAL A 465 6.07 -15.04 2.11
N PHE A 466 5.01 -15.84 2.23
CA PHE A 466 4.48 -16.59 1.08
C PHE A 466 3.65 -15.72 0.14
N ASP A 467 2.76 -14.88 0.63
CA ASP A 467 1.85 -14.11 -0.23
C ASP A 467 2.49 -12.84 -0.80
N ARG A 468 3.43 -12.21 -0.07
CA ARG A 468 4.06 -10.96 -0.51
C ARG A 468 5.46 -11.18 -1.06
N THR A 469 6.37 -11.80 -0.28
CA THR A 469 7.79 -11.90 -0.66
C THR A 469 7.98 -12.81 -1.87
N LEU A 470 7.47 -14.05 -1.85
CA LEU A 470 7.63 -14.98 -2.97
C LEU A 470 6.92 -14.51 -4.23
N PHE A 471 5.79 -13.85 -4.09
CA PHE A 471 5.07 -13.31 -5.25
C PHE A 471 5.84 -12.19 -5.97
N VAL A 472 6.46 -11.26 -5.21
CA VAL A 472 7.29 -10.20 -5.79
C VAL A 472 8.57 -10.77 -6.38
N LEU A 473 9.22 -11.71 -5.68
CA LEU A 473 10.41 -12.40 -6.17
C LEU A 473 10.15 -13.14 -7.47
N GLY A 474 9.05 -13.91 -7.58
CA GLY A 474 8.69 -14.61 -8.81
C GLY A 474 8.56 -13.68 -10.01
N ARG A 475 7.97 -12.49 -9.82
CA ARG A 475 7.90 -11.48 -10.89
C ARG A 475 9.27 -10.90 -11.26
N ALA A 476 10.13 -10.65 -10.27
CA ALA A 476 11.49 -10.17 -10.51
C ALA A 476 12.28 -11.19 -11.33
N LEU A 477 12.17 -12.48 -11.00
CA LEU A 477 12.84 -13.56 -11.74
C LEU A 477 12.36 -13.67 -13.19
N CYS A 478 11.05 -13.56 -13.43
CA CYS A 478 10.50 -13.59 -14.80
C CYS A 478 11.07 -12.48 -15.70
N THR A 479 11.43 -11.33 -15.14
CA THR A 479 12.03 -10.22 -15.89
C THR A 479 13.55 -10.29 -15.93
N ALA A 480 14.18 -10.87 -14.91
CA ALA A 480 15.62 -10.97 -14.77
C ALA A 480 16.24 -12.00 -15.71
N ILE A 481 15.56 -13.13 -15.95
CA ILE A 481 16.07 -14.20 -16.83
C ILE A 481 16.32 -13.68 -18.26
N PRO A 482 15.34 -13.10 -18.97
CA PRO A 482 15.58 -12.57 -20.31
C PRO A 482 16.57 -11.40 -20.31
N ALA A 483 16.56 -10.58 -19.27
CA ALA A 483 17.51 -9.47 -19.14
C ALA A 483 18.95 -9.96 -18.98
N GLY A 484 19.19 -10.98 -18.15
CA GLY A 484 20.52 -11.58 -17.99
C GLY A 484 21.08 -12.14 -19.30
N VAL A 485 20.23 -12.77 -20.11
CA VAL A 485 20.62 -13.23 -21.47
C VAL A 485 21.02 -12.04 -22.35
N ILE A 486 20.19 -11.01 -22.40
CA ILE A 486 20.42 -9.83 -23.25
C ILE A 486 21.71 -9.10 -22.83
N ILE A 487 21.87 -8.84 -21.52
CA ILE A 487 23.05 -8.15 -20.99
C ILE A 487 24.31 -8.96 -21.29
N TRP A 488 24.27 -10.27 -21.06
CA TRP A 488 25.42 -11.13 -21.34
C TRP A 488 25.78 -11.14 -22.82
N ILE A 489 24.81 -11.26 -23.74
CA ILE A 489 25.06 -11.21 -25.19
C ILE A 489 25.69 -9.89 -25.59
N LEU A 490 25.12 -8.77 -25.14
CA LEU A 490 25.63 -7.44 -25.46
C LEU A 490 27.02 -7.15 -24.87
N ALA A 491 27.36 -7.77 -23.72
CA ALA A 491 28.67 -7.66 -23.10
C ALA A 491 29.75 -8.51 -23.80
N ASN A 492 29.37 -9.66 -24.33
CA ASN A 492 30.34 -10.64 -24.90
C ASN A 492 30.41 -10.62 -26.43
N VAL A 493 29.44 -10.00 -27.12
CA VAL A 493 29.55 -9.78 -28.58
C VAL A 493 30.43 -8.55 -28.81
N GLN A 494 31.58 -8.77 -29.42
CA GLN A 494 32.53 -7.73 -29.77
C GLN A 494 32.38 -7.32 -31.23
N ILE A 495 32.41 -6.03 -31.50
CA ILE A 495 32.45 -5.40 -32.83
C ILE A 495 33.70 -4.52 -32.82
N ASP A 496 34.62 -4.74 -33.78
CA ASP A 496 35.87 -4.00 -33.87
C ASP A 496 36.71 -3.94 -32.58
N GLY A 497 36.63 -4.97 -31.73
CA GLY A 497 37.38 -5.08 -30.47
C GLY A 497 36.69 -4.49 -29.24
N GLU A 498 35.53 -3.85 -29.42
CA GLU A 498 34.74 -3.27 -28.32
C GLU A 498 33.44 -4.05 -28.11
N SER A 499 32.93 -4.07 -26.87
CA SER A 499 31.66 -4.72 -26.59
C SER A 499 30.46 -3.93 -27.15
N MET A 500 29.41 -4.60 -27.55
CA MET A 500 28.20 -3.95 -28.04
C MET A 500 27.56 -3.03 -26.97
N LEU A 501 27.74 -3.33 -25.69
CA LEU A 501 27.36 -2.45 -24.58
C LEU A 501 28.14 -1.12 -24.60
N ALA A 502 29.43 -1.14 -24.97
CA ALA A 502 30.24 0.08 -25.09
C ALA A 502 29.73 0.99 -26.22
N TYR A 503 29.34 0.43 -27.36
CA TYR A 503 28.72 1.21 -28.44
C TYR A 503 27.40 1.87 -28.01
N ILE A 504 26.59 1.17 -27.24
CA ILE A 504 25.34 1.74 -26.67
C ILE A 504 25.69 2.86 -25.69
N ALA A 505 26.73 2.70 -24.86
CA ALA A 505 27.20 3.73 -23.95
C ALA A 505 27.70 4.96 -24.71
N TYR A 506 28.48 4.81 -25.77
CA TYR A 506 28.93 5.91 -26.62
C TYR A 506 27.77 6.65 -27.30
N PHE A 507 26.73 5.94 -27.69
CA PHE A 507 25.53 6.56 -28.26
C PHE A 507 24.82 7.49 -27.25
N PHE A 508 24.73 7.06 -25.98
CA PHE A 508 24.09 7.85 -24.92
C PHE A 508 25.01 8.90 -24.29
N ASP A 509 26.33 8.87 -24.52
CA ASP A 509 27.31 9.71 -23.85
C ASP A 509 27.03 11.22 -24.03
N PRO A 510 26.70 11.74 -25.23
CA PRO A 510 26.40 13.17 -25.39
C PRO A 510 25.25 13.65 -24.53
N PHE A 511 24.23 12.83 -24.37
CA PHE A 511 23.07 13.15 -23.51
C PHE A 511 23.41 13.00 -22.02
N ALA A 512 24.15 11.97 -21.65
CA ALA A 512 24.58 11.73 -20.28
C ALA A 512 25.46 12.87 -19.75
N ARG A 513 26.38 13.41 -20.56
CA ARG A 513 27.24 14.55 -20.19
C ARG A 513 26.47 15.82 -19.86
N LEU A 514 25.32 16.07 -20.51
CA LEU A 514 24.43 17.19 -20.14
C LEU A 514 23.92 17.07 -18.70
N MET A 515 23.78 15.83 -18.21
CA MET A 515 23.36 15.52 -16.85
C MET A 515 24.54 15.45 -15.86
N GLY A 516 25.78 15.67 -16.30
CA GLY A 516 26.99 15.45 -15.50
C GLY A 516 27.26 13.99 -15.18
N LEU A 517 26.77 13.09 -16.06
CA LEU A 517 26.98 11.65 -16.04
C LEU A 517 27.79 11.23 -17.27
N ASP A 518 28.19 9.97 -17.36
CA ASP A 518 28.73 9.38 -18.59
C ASP A 518 27.76 8.39 -19.23
N GLY A 519 28.05 7.98 -20.46
CA GLY A 519 27.23 7.05 -21.21
C GLY A 519 27.14 5.65 -20.58
N TYR A 520 28.18 5.22 -19.87
CA TYR A 520 28.21 3.95 -19.16
C TYR A 520 27.23 3.94 -17.99
N ILE A 521 27.19 5.05 -17.21
CA ILE A 521 26.24 5.23 -16.11
C ILE A 521 24.79 5.14 -16.63
N LEU A 522 24.48 5.91 -17.68
CA LEU A 522 23.11 5.93 -18.22
C LEU A 522 22.71 4.57 -18.79
N THR A 523 23.63 3.90 -19.48
CA THR A 523 23.42 2.54 -20.00
C THR A 523 23.18 1.53 -18.88
N ALA A 524 23.93 1.62 -17.76
CA ALA A 524 23.72 0.76 -16.60
C ALA A 524 22.32 0.94 -15.99
N PHE A 525 21.80 2.17 -15.92
CA PHE A 525 20.43 2.41 -15.47
C PHE A 525 19.40 1.82 -16.44
N ILE A 526 19.59 1.95 -17.76
CA ILE A 526 18.68 1.39 -18.78
C ILE A 526 18.62 -0.13 -18.67
N PHE A 527 19.75 -0.81 -18.60
CA PHE A 527 19.78 -2.26 -18.44
C PHE A 527 19.45 -2.72 -17.01
N GLY A 528 19.43 -1.82 -16.04
CA GLY A 528 18.95 -2.02 -14.67
C GLY A 528 17.42 -2.01 -14.52
N ILE A 529 16.64 -1.73 -15.59
CA ILE A 529 15.15 -1.74 -15.56
C ILE A 529 14.55 -3.02 -14.96
N PRO A 530 15.06 -4.24 -15.24
CA PRO A 530 14.53 -5.46 -14.65
C PRO A 530 14.58 -5.46 -13.13
N ALA A 531 15.71 -5.01 -12.56
CA ALA A 531 15.95 -4.93 -11.12
C ALA A 531 16.99 -3.85 -10.82
N ASN A 532 16.65 -2.88 -9.98
CA ASN A 532 17.54 -1.74 -9.67
C ASN A 532 18.86 -2.16 -9.00
N GLU A 533 18.89 -3.33 -8.39
CA GLU A 533 20.05 -3.90 -7.70
C GLU A 533 21.21 -4.23 -8.65
N ILE A 534 20.93 -4.48 -9.92
CA ILE A 534 21.97 -4.87 -10.91
C ILE A 534 22.66 -3.66 -11.54
N VAL A 535 22.22 -2.43 -11.28
CA VAL A 535 22.81 -1.21 -11.87
C VAL A 535 24.31 -1.11 -11.57
N LEU A 536 24.70 -1.23 -10.29
CA LEU A 536 26.12 -1.15 -9.91
C LEU A 536 26.97 -2.29 -10.50
N PRO A 537 26.57 -3.56 -10.43
CA PRO A 537 27.28 -4.66 -11.09
C PRO A 537 27.43 -4.49 -12.61
N ILE A 538 26.42 -3.97 -13.30
CA ILE A 538 26.50 -3.69 -14.75
C ILE A 538 27.50 -2.58 -15.02
N LEU A 539 27.47 -1.53 -14.23
CA LEU A 539 28.41 -0.39 -14.35
C LEU A 539 29.85 -0.84 -14.16
N LEU A 540 30.12 -1.60 -13.09
CA LEU A 540 31.46 -2.15 -12.83
C LEU A 540 31.91 -3.11 -13.94
N MET A 541 31.02 -3.96 -14.42
CA MET A 541 31.29 -4.86 -15.56
C MET A 541 31.74 -4.08 -16.81
N MET A 542 31.04 -2.99 -17.14
CA MET A 542 31.39 -2.14 -18.29
C MET A 542 32.72 -1.41 -18.10
N TYR A 543 32.98 -0.81 -16.93
CA TYR A 543 34.23 -0.11 -16.65
C TYR A 543 35.45 -1.03 -16.62
N MET A 544 35.28 -2.26 -16.17
CA MET A 544 36.35 -3.27 -16.17
C MET A 544 36.49 -4.01 -17.51
N ASN A 545 35.62 -3.72 -18.48
CA ASN A 545 35.50 -4.45 -19.75
C ASN A 545 35.44 -5.99 -19.55
N ASN A 546 34.69 -6.40 -18.55
CA ASN A 546 34.58 -7.81 -18.15
C ASN A 546 33.20 -8.33 -18.58
N GLY A 547 33.15 -9.38 -19.40
CA GLY A 547 31.87 -9.91 -19.95
C GLY A 547 30.94 -10.58 -18.92
N VAL A 548 31.19 -10.44 -17.61
CA VAL A 548 30.45 -11.08 -16.52
C VAL A 548 30.15 -10.04 -15.44
N LEU A 549 28.96 -10.13 -14.83
CA LEU A 549 28.60 -9.31 -13.67
C LEU A 549 29.57 -9.52 -12.52
N VAL A 550 30.12 -8.43 -11.99
CA VAL A 550 31.16 -8.45 -10.96
C VAL A 550 30.58 -8.07 -9.62
N ASP A 551 30.84 -8.87 -8.61
CA ASP A 551 30.59 -8.55 -7.20
C ASP A 551 31.89 -8.16 -6.49
N ILE A 552 31.99 -6.90 -6.09
CA ILE A 552 33.11 -6.39 -5.30
C ILE A 552 32.57 -6.00 -3.93
N SER A 553 32.92 -6.76 -2.91
CA SER A 553 32.49 -6.49 -1.54
C SER A 553 33.27 -5.35 -0.85
N GLU A 554 34.38 -4.93 -1.42
CA GLU A 554 35.30 -3.94 -0.83
C GLU A 554 35.06 -2.55 -1.41
N TYR A 555 34.53 -1.61 -0.62
CA TYR A 555 34.20 -0.24 -1.06
C TYR A 555 35.41 0.52 -1.63
N TRP A 556 36.63 0.28 -1.13
CA TRP A 556 37.82 0.97 -1.61
C TRP A 556 38.17 0.57 -3.04
N LYS A 557 38.04 -0.71 -3.42
CA LYS A 557 38.25 -1.17 -4.81
C LYS A 557 37.23 -0.57 -5.77
N ILE A 558 35.95 -0.52 -5.33
CA ILE A 558 34.90 0.14 -6.12
C ILE A 558 35.27 1.60 -6.32
N GLY A 559 35.71 2.29 -5.25
CA GLY A 559 36.12 3.70 -5.32
C GLY A 559 37.27 3.94 -6.30
N GLU A 560 38.29 3.09 -6.28
CA GLU A 560 39.41 3.15 -7.22
C GLU A 560 38.95 3.01 -8.68
N ILE A 561 38.09 2.05 -8.98
CA ILE A 561 37.54 1.85 -10.32
C ILE A 561 36.74 3.08 -10.77
N LEU A 562 35.86 3.62 -9.91
CA LEU A 562 35.05 4.77 -10.25
C LEU A 562 35.91 6.05 -10.46
N ILE A 563 36.87 6.33 -9.59
CA ILE A 563 37.76 7.50 -9.69
C ILE A 563 38.61 7.39 -10.94
N ASN A 564 39.19 6.23 -11.26
CA ASN A 564 39.98 5.99 -12.47
C ASN A 564 39.16 6.18 -13.76
N ASN A 565 37.85 6.03 -13.69
CA ASN A 565 36.92 6.32 -14.79
C ASN A 565 36.35 7.75 -14.76
N GLY A 566 36.99 8.67 -14.04
CA GLY A 566 36.68 10.11 -14.08
C GLY A 566 35.55 10.57 -13.18
N TRP A 567 35.10 9.74 -12.21
CA TRP A 567 34.09 10.16 -11.25
C TRP A 567 34.62 11.25 -10.31
N ASN A 568 33.78 12.24 -10.12
CA ASN A 568 34.00 13.32 -9.16
C ASN A 568 32.78 13.48 -8.24
N ILE A 569 32.83 14.40 -7.30
CA ILE A 569 31.74 14.67 -6.35
C ILE A 569 30.45 15.07 -7.06
N LEU A 570 30.53 15.81 -8.19
CA LEU A 570 29.37 16.18 -8.99
C LEU A 570 28.71 14.94 -9.61
N THR A 571 29.50 14.07 -10.26
CA THR A 571 29.02 12.83 -10.85
C THR A 571 28.39 11.93 -9.78
N ALA A 572 29.04 11.78 -8.62
CA ALA A 572 28.50 11.03 -7.49
C ALA A 572 27.15 11.60 -7.02
N THR A 573 27.05 12.92 -6.87
CA THR A 573 25.79 13.60 -6.49
C THR A 573 24.70 13.38 -7.52
N ASN A 574 25.00 13.52 -8.81
CA ASN A 574 24.03 13.35 -9.89
C ASN A 574 23.59 11.88 -10.03
N VAL A 575 24.48 10.92 -9.83
CA VAL A 575 24.12 9.50 -9.77
C VAL A 575 23.18 9.22 -8.59
N MET A 576 23.42 9.79 -7.41
CA MET A 576 22.51 9.64 -6.26
C MET A 576 21.12 10.24 -6.54
N ILE A 577 21.06 11.43 -7.14
CA ILE A 577 19.81 12.09 -7.52
C ILE A 577 19.09 11.26 -8.59
N PHE A 578 19.80 10.79 -9.61
CA PHE A 578 19.22 10.00 -10.67
C PHE A 578 18.79 8.61 -10.17
N THR A 579 19.53 7.99 -9.24
CA THR A 579 19.12 6.75 -8.55
C THR A 579 17.78 6.93 -7.82
N LEU A 580 17.54 8.11 -7.23
CA LEU A 580 16.26 8.41 -6.59
C LEU A 580 15.14 8.57 -7.63
N LEU A 581 15.41 9.24 -8.76
CA LEU A 581 14.38 9.79 -9.66
C LEU A 581 14.28 9.06 -11.02
N HIS A 582 15.14 8.08 -11.30
CA HIS A 582 15.01 7.33 -12.55
C HIS A 582 13.71 6.49 -12.58
N PHE A 583 13.36 5.99 -13.75
CA PHE A 583 12.19 5.17 -13.98
C PHE A 583 12.09 4.00 -13.00
N PRO A 584 10.87 3.56 -12.62
CA PRO A 584 10.68 2.42 -11.76
C PRO A 584 11.04 1.10 -12.46
N CYS A 585 11.43 0.08 -11.67
CA CYS A 585 11.76 -1.23 -12.21
C CYS A 585 10.55 -1.91 -12.91
N MET A 586 10.83 -2.87 -13.79
CA MET A 586 9.83 -3.57 -14.59
C MET A 586 8.73 -4.21 -13.73
N THR A 587 9.08 -4.78 -12.57
CA THR A 587 8.11 -5.35 -11.63
C THR A 587 7.10 -4.30 -11.16
N THR A 588 7.54 -3.06 -10.90
CA THR A 588 6.66 -1.96 -10.52
C THR A 588 5.77 -1.54 -11.68
N LEU A 589 6.33 -1.40 -12.90
CA LEU A 589 5.57 -1.03 -14.12
C LEU A 589 4.48 -2.07 -14.44
N LEU A 590 4.80 -3.36 -14.36
CA LEU A 590 3.82 -4.44 -14.53
C LEU A 590 2.74 -4.42 -13.44
N THR A 591 3.10 -4.04 -12.22
CA THR A 591 2.14 -3.90 -11.13
C THR A 591 1.22 -2.70 -11.38
N ILE A 592 1.75 -1.54 -11.80
CA ILE A 592 0.95 -0.37 -12.19
C ILE A 592 -0.04 -0.74 -13.30
N LYS A 593 0.41 -1.46 -14.34
CA LYS A 593 -0.48 -1.95 -15.41
C LYS A 593 -1.62 -2.80 -14.86
N LYS A 594 -1.32 -3.71 -13.92
CA LYS A 594 -2.33 -4.60 -13.31
C LYS A 594 -3.33 -3.82 -12.46
N GLU A 595 -2.85 -2.85 -11.64
CA GLU A 595 -3.70 -2.08 -10.72
C GLU A 595 -4.56 -1.02 -11.43
N THR A 596 -4.01 -0.38 -12.49
CA THR A 596 -4.72 0.67 -13.22
C THR A 596 -5.46 0.17 -14.45
N LYS A 597 -5.17 -1.05 -14.91
CA LYS A 597 -5.66 -1.64 -16.17
C LYS A 597 -5.44 -0.73 -17.40
N SER A 598 -4.48 0.20 -17.34
CA SER A 598 -4.24 1.24 -18.35
C SER A 598 -2.76 1.42 -18.64
N MET A 599 -2.36 1.36 -19.93
CA MET A 599 -0.98 1.67 -20.35
C MET A 599 -0.62 3.14 -20.19
N LYS A 600 -1.61 4.05 -20.26
CA LYS A 600 -1.40 5.49 -20.05
C LYS A 600 -0.71 5.76 -18.72
N TRP A 601 -1.17 5.14 -17.63
CA TRP A 601 -0.60 5.35 -16.29
C TRP A 601 0.77 4.70 -16.12
N VAL A 602 1.05 3.62 -16.83
CA VAL A 602 2.40 3.04 -16.88
C VAL A 602 3.39 4.02 -17.51
N VAL A 603 3.03 4.59 -18.66
CA VAL A 603 3.86 5.56 -19.38
C VAL A 603 4.06 6.84 -18.53
N ILE A 604 3.00 7.36 -17.92
CA ILE A 604 3.09 8.52 -17.04
C ILE A 604 4.02 8.24 -15.84
N SER A 605 3.89 7.08 -15.20
CA SER A 605 4.73 6.70 -14.05
C SER A 605 6.19 6.42 -14.45
N PHE A 606 6.47 6.11 -15.71
CA PHE A 606 7.81 5.97 -16.24
C PHE A 606 8.44 7.35 -16.50
N PHE A 607 7.73 8.22 -17.22
CA PHE A 607 8.31 9.48 -17.69
C PHE A 607 8.39 10.58 -16.60
N ILE A 608 7.40 10.70 -15.71
CA ILE A 608 7.40 11.79 -14.72
C ILE A 608 8.65 11.76 -13.84
N PRO A 609 8.99 10.66 -13.12
CA PRO A 609 10.21 10.65 -12.31
C PRO A 609 11.46 10.79 -13.15
N THR A 610 11.54 10.16 -14.33
CA THR A 610 12.69 10.24 -15.23
C THR A 610 12.96 11.66 -15.69
N VAL A 611 11.93 12.38 -16.16
CA VAL A 611 12.07 13.79 -16.59
C VAL A 611 12.49 14.67 -15.41
N CYS A 612 11.90 14.46 -14.22
CA CYS A 612 12.32 15.17 -13.01
C CYS A 612 13.82 14.91 -12.70
N GLY A 613 14.27 13.66 -12.79
CA GLY A 613 15.65 13.28 -12.58
C GLY A 613 16.61 13.94 -13.58
N VAL A 614 16.28 13.88 -14.87
CA VAL A 614 17.05 14.52 -15.94
C VAL A 614 17.16 16.03 -15.71
N VAL A 615 16.03 16.70 -15.47
CA VAL A 615 16.01 18.16 -15.26
C VAL A 615 16.84 18.56 -14.04
N ILE A 616 16.70 17.87 -12.91
CA ILE A 616 17.45 18.20 -11.69
C ILE A 616 18.95 17.95 -11.92
N CYS A 617 19.35 16.84 -12.55
CA CYS A 617 20.75 16.57 -12.87
C CYS A 617 21.34 17.61 -13.85
N MET A 618 20.58 18.07 -14.84
CA MET A 618 21.01 19.16 -15.73
C MET A 618 21.17 20.48 -14.96
N CYS A 619 20.25 20.80 -14.05
CA CYS A 619 20.37 21.99 -13.22
C CYS A 619 21.58 21.94 -12.29
N THR A 620 21.86 20.80 -11.64
CA THR A 620 23.05 20.65 -10.78
C THR A 620 24.34 20.75 -11.58
N ASN A 621 24.39 20.14 -12.78
CA ASN A 621 25.54 20.23 -13.68
C ASN A 621 25.77 21.68 -14.15
N PHE A 622 24.73 22.40 -14.53
CA PHE A 622 24.80 23.80 -14.94
C PHE A 622 25.24 24.73 -13.79
N LEU A 623 24.74 24.52 -12.59
CA LEU A 623 25.15 25.25 -11.39
C LEU A 623 26.65 25.03 -11.09
N TYR A 624 27.10 23.78 -11.18
CA TYR A 624 28.51 23.46 -11.00
C TYR A 624 29.40 24.15 -12.06
N TRP A 625 28.97 24.16 -13.33
CA TRP A 625 29.66 24.85 -14.40
C TRP A 625 29.76 26.36 -14.13
N ILE A 626 28.68 27.02 -13.69
CA ILE A 626 28.71 28.44 -13.31
C ILE A 626 29.73 28.67 -12.18
N ILE A 627 29.70 27.85 -11.13
CA ILE A 627 30.63 27.98 -10.00
C ILE A 627 32.06 27.80 -10.46
N SER A 628 32.36 26.82 -11.34
CA SER A 628 33.69 26.59 -11.88
C SER A 628 34.16 27.69 -12.82
N CYS A 629 33.26 28.47 -13.42
CA CYS A 629 33.61 29.64 -14.21
C CYS A 629 33.86 30.91 -13.36
N LEU A 630 33.36 30.92 -12.11
CA LEU A 630 33.53 32.06 -11.18
C LEU A 630 34.77 31.91 -10.29
N TRP A 631 35.34 30.72 -10.24
CA TRP A 631 36.62 30.42 -9.56
C TRP A 631 37.74 30.15 -10.56
#